data_40704130211ddddcbd9c3f0cf9007238
#
_entry.id   40704130211ddddcbd9c3f0cf9007238
#
_cell.length_a   1.000
_cell.length_b   1.000
_cell.length_c   1.000
_cell.angle_alpha   90.00
_cell.angle_beta   90.00
_cell.angle_gamma   90.00
#
_symmetry.space_group_name_H-M   'P 1'
#
loop_
_entity.id
_entity.type
_entity.pdbx_description
1 polymer ?
#
loop_
_entity_poly.entity_id
_entity_poly.type
_entity_poly.pdbx_seq_one_letter_code
_entity_poly.pdbx_strand_id
1 'polypeptide(L)'
;FTCLEFDDVRIVFDNDARVRVAGMLREVNPSLVITTAPDDYMFDHIITSQLVRDACFNAPMPNYATRTGQAPASSVPYLYYTDTMEGLDMFGERIVPTCMVDISDQIERKAAALACHESQRAWLLKQHGLDDYIGAMKRWCSRRGQEIGVAYAEAFRQHRGHPHPTRDLIGELFGKPG
;
A
#
# COMPACT_ATOMS: atom_id res chain seq x y z
N PHE A 1 -8.33 -13.06 4.70
CA PHE A 1 -8.35 -12.54 3.33
C PHE A 1 -9.77 -12.20 2.93
N THR A 2 -10.00 -10.98 2.47
CA THR A 2 -11.29 -10.51 1.95
C THR A 2 -11.07 -9.94 0.55
N CYS A 3 -11.86 -10.38 -0.43
CA CYS A 3 -11.87 -9.80 -1.77
C CYS A 3 -13.13 -8.95 -1.93
N LEU A 4 -12.97 -7.70 -2.35
CA LEU A 4 -14.10 -6.82 -2.65
C LEU A 4 -14.60 -6.97 -4.10
N GLU A 5 -13.99 -7.85 -4.90
CA GLU A 5 -14.43 -8.20 -6.25
C GLU A 5 -14.64 -6.99 -7.17
N PHE A 6 -13.73 -6.03 -7.10
CA PHE A 6 -13.62 -4.99 -8.12
C PHE A 6 -12.90 -5.55 -9.34
N ASP A 7 -13.38 -5.20 -10.52
CA ASP A 7 -12.74 -5.57 -11.78
C ASP A 7 -11.39 -4.88 -11.93
N ASP A 8 -10.37 -5.62 -12.37
CA ASP A 8 -9.05 -5.10 -12.71
C ASP A 8 -9.15 -4.06 -13.84
N VAL A 9 -8.36 -2.99 -13.76
CA VAL A 9 -8.32 -1.81 -14.65
C VAL A 9 -9.65 -1.07 -14.82
N ARG A 10 -10.64 -1.36 -13.97
CA ARG A 10 -12.00 -0.77 -14.04
C ARG A 10 -12.51 -0.22 -12.72
N ILE A 11 -11.67 -0.18 -11.70
CA ILE A 11 -12.05 0.38 -10.41
C ILE A 11 -12.34 1.88 -10.54
N VAL A 12 -13.42 2.33 -9.92
CA VAL A 12 -13.85 3.73 -9.93
C VAL A 12 -14.02 4.27 -8.52
N PHE A 13 -13.79 5.56 -8.36
CA PHE A 13 -14.07 6.27 -7.11
C PHE A 13 -15.53 6.74 -7.11
N ASP A 14 -16.44 5.87 -6.70
CA ASP A 14 -17.87 6.18 -6.58
C ASP A 14 -18.42 5.86 -5.19
N ASN A 15 -19.70 6.17 -4.97
CA ASN A 15 -20.33 5.96 -3.65
C ASN A 15 -20.43 4.48 -3.29
N ASP A 16 -20.58 3.58 -4.25
CA ASP A 16 -20.64 2.15 -3.99
C ASP A 16 -19.30 1.61 -3.50
N ALA A 17 -18.23 1.92 -4.20
CA ALA A 17 -16.87 1.54 -3.84
C ALA A 17 -16.48 2.12 -2.46
N ARG A 18 -16.78 3.40 -2.20
CA ARG A 18 -16.52 4.06 -0.92
C ARG A 18 -17.21 3.34 0.26
N VAL A 19 -18.49 3.03 0.11
CA VAL A 19 -19.29 2.36 1.14
C VAL A 19 -18.78 0.94 1.40
N ARG A 20 -18.36 0.21 0.35
CA ARG A 20 -17.80 -1.16 0.48
C ARG A 20 -16.48 -1.15 1.22
N VAL A 21 -15.56 -0.26 0.85
CA VAL A 21 -14.23 -0.15 1.50
C VAL A 21 -14.37 0.33 2.97
N ALA A 22 -15.24 1.31 3.23
CA ALA A 22 -15.51 1.75 4.60
C ALA A 22 -16.14 0.65 5.47
N GLY A 23 -17.03 -0.17 4.88
CA GLY A 23 -17.60 -1.34 5.55
C GLY A 23 -16.55 -2.36 5.96
N MET A 24 -15.62 -2.67 5.07
CA MET A 24 -14.48 -3.56 5.37
C MET A 24 -13.59 -2.98 6.49
N LEU A 25 -13.28 -1.68 6.46
CA LEU A 25 -12.48 -1.06 7.53
C LEU A 25 -13.20 -1.08 8.88
N ARG A 26 -14.52 -0.95 8.92
CA ARG A 26 -15.29 -1.10 10.15
C ARG A 26 -15.26 -2.53 10.68
N GLU A 27 -15.38 -3.51 9.80
CA GLU A 27 -15.31 -4.94 10.18
C GLU A 27 -13.95 -5.29 10.79
N VAL A 28 -12.86 -4.84 10.17
CA VAL A 28 -11.49 -5.11 10.62
C VAL A 28 -11.09 -4.23 11.81
N ASN A 29 -11.60 -2.99 11.86
CA ASN A 29 -11.25 -1.97 12.86
C ASN A 29 -9.73 -1.82 13.07
N PRO A 30 -8.95 -1.56 12.02
CA PRO A 30 -7.50 -1.58 12.08
C PRO A 30 -6.95 -0.32 12.77
N SER A 31 -5.84 -0.46 13.50
CA SER A 31 -5.06 0.69 13.98
C SER A 31 -4.08 1.23 12.92
N LEU A 32 -3.68 0.39 11.98
CA LEU A 32 -2.75 0.71 10.89
C LEU A 32 -3.30 0.18 9.57
N VAL A 33 -3.23 1.01 8.53
CA VAL A 33 -3.59 0.68 7.15
C VAL A 33 -2.40 0.97 6.24
N ILE A 34 -2.08 0.03 5.37
CA ILE A 34 -1.11 0.20 4.29
C ILE A 34 -1.85 0.03 2.97
N THR A 35 -1.65 0.95 2.04
CA THR A 35 -2.28 0.93 0.71
C THR A 35 -1.28 1.34 -0.38
N THR A 36 -1.70 1.26 -1.63
CA THR A 36 -0.94 1.71 -2.79
C THR A 36 -0.64 3.20 -2.75
N ALA A 37 0.38 3.65 -3.49
CA ALA A 37 0.76 5.05 -3.56
C ALA A 37 -0.30 5.91 -4.28
N PRO A 38 -0.48 7.19 -3.86
CA PRO A 38 -1.41 8.11 -4.51
C PRO A 38 -0.89 8.65 -5.85
N ASP A 39 0.41 8.53 -6.11
CA ASP A 39 1.12 9.03 -7.29
C ASP A 39 1.75 7.86 -8.05
N ASP A 40 0.94 6.89 -8.46
CA ASP A 40 1.38 5.66 -9.11
C ASP A 40 1.20 5.73 -10.64
N TYR A 41 1.95 4.90 -11.39
CA TYR A 41 1.81 4.79 -12.84
C TYR A 41 0.49 4.12 -13.26
N MET A 42 -0.09 3.28 -12.39
CA MET A 42 -1.37 2.60 -12.63
C MET A 42 -2.54 3.36 -11.99
N PHE A 43 -3.55 3.65 -12.80
CA PHE A 43 -4.73 4.38 -12.35
C PHE A 43 -5.51 3.63 -11.25
N ASP A 44 -5.58 2.30 -11.33
CA ASP A 44 -6.22 1.46 -10.30
C ASP A 44 -5.53 1.58 -8.93
N HIS A 45 -4.20 1.72 -8.91
CA HIS A 45 -3.47 1.97 -7.68
C HIS A 45 -3.82 3.33 -7.08
N ILE A 46 -3.91 4.36 -7.92
CA ILE A 46 -4.32 5.72 -7.51
C ILE A 46 -5.73 5.70 -6.93
N ILE A 47 -6.69 5.10 -7.64
CA ILE A 47 -8.10 5.01 -7.18
C ILE A 47 -8.19 4.19 -5.89
N THR A 48 -7.47 3.08 -5.78
CA THR A 48 -7.41 2.27 -4.56
C THR A 48 -6.89 3.10 -3.38
N SER A 49 -5.82 3.86 -3.56
CA SER A 49 -5.27 4.73 -2.52
C SER A 49 -6.27 5.79 -2.06
N GLN A 50 -7.03 6.37 -3.00
CA GLN A 50 -8.05 7.37 -2.71
C GLN A 50 -9.23 6.76 -1.95
N LEU A 51 -9.72 5.57 -2.36
CA LEU A 51 -10.80 4.84 -1.70
C LEU A 51 -10.42 4.47 -0.27
N VAL A 52 -9.21 3.96 -0.06
CA VAL A 52 -8.73 3.57 1.27
C VAL A 52 -8.55 4.80 2.16
N ARG A 53 -7.98 5.90 1.65
CA ARG A 53 -7.86 7.16 2.38
C ARG A 53 -9.21 7.71 2.79
N ASP A 54 -10.19 7.75 1.88
CA ASP A 54 -11.55 8.19 2.14
C ASP A 54 -12.22 7.29 3.21
N ALA A 55 -12.06 5.99 3.08
CA ALA A 55 -12.61 5.03 4.03
C ALA A 55 -12.00 5.15 5.43
N CYS A 56 -10.69 5.37 5.54
CA CYS A 56 -10.04 5.64 6.83
C CYS A 56 -10.65 6.86 7.54
N PHE A 57 -10.98 7.90 6.78
CA PHE A 57 -11.64 9.09 7.31
C PHE A 57 -13.09 8.83 7.71
N ASN A 58 -13.84 8.11 6.87
CA ASN A 58 -15.28 7.92 7.04
C ASN A 58 -15.66 6.77 7.99
N ALA A 59 -14.80 5.75 8.14
CA ALA A 59 -15.12 4.59 8.96
C ALA A 59 -15.46 4.91 10.43
N PRO A 60 -14.84 5.88 11.11
CA PRO A 60 -15.22 6.29 12.47
C PRO A 60 -16.50 7.11 12.56
N MET A 61 -17.04 7.63 11.44
CA MET A 61 -18.20 8.53 11.47
C MET A 61 -19.50 7.76 11.74
N PRO A 62 -20.23 8.04 12.83
CA PRO A 62 -21.45 7.29 13.16
C PRO A 62 -22.54 7.36 12.09
N ASN A 63 -22.64 8.51 11.41
CA ASN A 63 -23.68 8.74 10.41
C ASN A 63 -23.29 8.30 8.98
N TYR A 64 -22.08 7.74 8.81
CA TYR A 64 -21.68 7.19 7.50
C TYR A 64 -22.30 5.78 7.35
N ALA A 65 -23.29 5.66 6.49
CA ALA A 65 -23.96 4.39 6.26
C ALA A 65 -23.07 3.42 5.46
N THR A 66 -22.92 2.20 5.96
CA THR A 66 -22.32 1.07 5.25
C THR A 66 -23.39 0.03 4.91
N ARG A 67 -23.16 -0.79 3.87
CA ARG A 67 -24.14 -1.81 3.45
C ARG A 67 -24.46 -2.87 4.51
N THR A 68 -23.51 -3.12 5.38
CA THR A 68 -23.51 -4.24 6.32
C THR A 68 -23.83 -3.84 7.76
N GLY A 69 -24.10 -2.54 8.01
CA GLY A 69 -24.54 -2.05 9.32
C GLY A 69 -23.50 -2.20 10.44
N GLN A 70 -22.21 -2.36 10.12
CA GLN A 70 -21.16 -2.43 11.14
C GLN A 70 -21.10 -1.15 11.98
N ALA A 71 -20.75 -1.31 13.26
CA ALA A 71 -20.45 -0.20 14.13
C ALA A 71 -19.31 0.68 13.56
N PRO A 72 -19.30 1.98 13.85
CA PRO A 72 -18.19 2.85 13.48
C PRO A 72 -16.87 2.31 14.01
N ALA A 73 -15.79 2.51 13.22
CA ALA A 73 -14.44 2.20 13.68
C ALA A 73 -14.07 3.04 14.91
N SER A 74 -13.20 2.52 15.75
CA SER A 74 -12.83 3.15 17.02
C SER A 74 -12.10 4.47 16.86
N SER A 75 -11.34 4.64 15.78
CA SER A 75 -10.58 5.86 15.47
C SER A 75 -10.17 5.89 14.00
N VAL A 76 -9.67 7.04 13.56
CA VAL A 76 -8.95 7.15 12.26
C VAL A 76 -7.62 6.40 12.40
N PRO A 77 -7.34 5.41 11.54
CA PRO A 77 -6.10 4.63 11.63
C PRO A 77 -4.88 5.43 11.15
N TYR A 78 -3.68 4.95 11.53
CA TYR A 78 -2.46 5.31 10.84
C TYR A 78 -2.54 4.85 9.39
N LEU A 79 -2.24 5.72 8.44
CA LEU A 79 -2.28 5.40 7.02
C LEU A 79 -0.89 5.56 6.40
N TYR A 80 -0.45 4.52 5.71
CA TYR A 80 0.81 4.51 4.98
C TYR A 80 0.58 4.09 3.54
N TYR A 81 1.37 4.68 2.66
CA TYR A 81 1.43 4.32 1.25
C TYR A 81 2.70 3.52 0.99
N THR A 82 2.56 2.43 0.24
CA THR A 82 3.72 1.68 -0.27
C THR A 82 4.53 2.55 -1.23
N ASP A 83 5.78 2.18 -1.43
CA ASP A 83 6.60 2.80 -2.47
C ASP A 83 6.01 2.52 -3.86
N THR A 84 6.19 3.45 -4.79
CA THR A 84 5.85 3.26 -6.20
C THR A 84 6.90 2.39 -6.89
N MET A 85 6.65 2.00 -8.13
CA MET A 85 7.67 1.32 -8.92
C MET A 85 8.88 2.24 -9.10
N GLU A 86 10.09 1.70 -8.80
CA GLU A 86 11.34 2.46 -8.83
C GLU A 86 11.43 3.70 -7.90
N GLY A 87 10.53 3.91 -6.92
CA GLY A 87 10.47 5.05 -6.02
C GLY A 87 10.28 6.37 -6.75
N LEU A 88 9.66 6.31 -7.94
CA LEU A 88 9.40 7.46 -8.78
C LEU A 88 7.89 7.74 -8.83
N ASP A 89 7.51 8.99 -8.91
CA ASP A 89 6.15 9.41 -9.20
C ASP A 89 5.82 9.31 -10.70
N MET A 90 4.62 9.69 -11.09
CA MET A 90 4.19 9.69 -12.49
C MET A 90 4.98 10.63 -13.40
N PHE A 91 5.75 11.57 -12.85
CA PHE A 91 6.61 12.50 -13.59
C PHE A 91 8.06 12.07 -13.64
N GLY A 92 8.40 10.91 -13.02
CA GLY A 92 9.78 10.42 -12.91
C GLY A 92 10.58 11.08 -11.79
N GLU A 93 9.93 11.84 -10.91
CA GLU A 93 10.58 12.47 -9.76
C GLU A 93 10.68 11.49 -8.58
N ARG A 94 11.78 11.59 -7.84
CA ARG A 94 12.03 10.68 -6.72
C ARG A 94 11.07 10.93 -5.56
N ILE A 95 10.35 9.90 -5.15
CA ILE A 95 9.54 9.93 -3.93
C ILE A 95 10.44 9.74 -2.71
N VAL A 96 10.34 10.70 -1.77
CA VAL A 96 11.04 10.64 -0.49
C VAL A 96 10.15 9.90 0.52
N PRO A 97 10.54 8.70 1.00
CA PRO A 97 9.78 7.98 2.01
C PRO A 97 9.85 8.67 3.37
N THR A 98 8.86 8.43 4.22
CA THR A 98 8.87 8.90 5.62
C THR A 98 9.46 7.88 6.58
N CYS A 99 9.44 6.61 6.22
CA CYS A 99 10.10 5.53 6.96
C CYS A 99 10.53 4.40 6.02
N MET A 100 11.51 3.64 6.44
CA MET A 100 11.99 2.44 5.77
C MET A 100 12.16 1.32 6.78
N VAL A 101 11.88 0.09 6.33
CA VAL A 101 11.96 -1.13 7.14
C VAL A 101 13.02 -2.04 6.55
N ASP A 102 13.97 -2.48 7.37
CA ASP A 102 14.94 -3.51 7.00
C ASP A 102 14.22 -4.84 6.78
N ILE A 103 14.28 -5.36 5.56
CA ILE A 103 13.70 -6.65 5.17
C ILE A 103 14.76 -7.65 4.72
N SER A 104 16.01 -7.44 5.11
CA SER A 104 17.14 -8.25 4.61
C SER A 104 16.96 -9.75 4.92
N ASP A 105 16.35 -10.09 6.04
CA ASP A 105 16.03 -11.47 6.44
C ASP A 105 14.72 -12.00 5.84
N GLN A 106 13.89 -11.14 5.22
CA GLN A 106 12.59 -11.48 4.63
C GLN A 106 12.60 -11.48 3.09
N ILE A 107 13.70 -11.09 2.44
CA ILE A 107 13.74 -10.88 0.98
C ILE A 107 13.40 -12.16 0.20
N GLU A 108 13.84 -13.33 0.66
CA GLU A 108 13.55 -14.60 0.00
C GLU A 108 12.07 -15.00 0.18
N ARG A 109 11.47 -14.70 1.33
CA ARG A 109 10.03 -14.91 1.56
C ARG A 109 9.19 -14.00 0.67
N LYS A 110 9.61 -12.73 0.52
CA LYS A 110 8.98 -11.79 -0.42
C LYS A 110 9.09 -12.28 -1.86
N ALA A 111 10.26 -12.76 -2.26
CA ALA A 111 10.48 -13.32 -3.60
C ALA A 111 9.60 -14.55 -3.86
N ALA A 112 9.49 -15.47 -2.89
CA ALA A 112 8.62 -16.63 -2.99
C ALA A 112 7.14 -16.25 -3.09
N ALA A 113 6.69 -15.25 -2.33
CA ALA A 113 5.32 -14.75 -2.42
C ALA A 113 5.02 -14.13 -3.80
N LEU A 114 5.96 -13.32 -4.33
CA LEU A 114 5.83 -12.74 -5.66
C LEU A 114 5.83 -13.81 -6.76
N ALA A 115 6.60 -14.87 -6.62
CA ALA A 115 6.66 -15.99 -7.58
C ALA A 115 5.34 -16.75 -7.72
N CYS A 116 4.42 -16.64 -6.75
CA CYS A 116 3.09 -17.25 -6.86
C CYS A 116 2.19 -16.61 -7.94
N HIS A 117 2.57 -15.45 -8.48
CA HIS A 117 1.85 -14.75 -9.55
C HIS A 117 2.27 -15.21 -10.95
N GLU A 118 2.08 -16.49 -11.27
CA GLU A 118 2.52 -17.08 -12.54
C GLU A 118 1.89 -16.40 -13.78
N SER A 119 0.63 -16.00 -13.70
CA SER A 119 -0.06 -15.31 -14.78
C SER A 119 0.59 -13.97 -15.12
N GLN A 120 1.08 -13.24 -14.11
CA GLN A 120 1.80 -11.98 -14.30
C GLN A 120 3.15 -12.19 -14.98
N ARG A 121 3.88 -13.25 -14.62
CA ARG A 121 5.16 -13.59 -15.25
C ARG A 121 4.98 -13.85 -16.75
N ALA A 122 4.01 -14.65 -17.12
CA ALA A 122 3.73 -14.97 -18.52
C ALA A 122 3.35 -13.72 -19.31
N TRP A 123 2.56 -12.82 -18.72
CA TRP A 123 2.16 -11.58 -19.34
C TRP A 123 3.34 -10.60 -19.49
N LEU A 124 4.14 -10.39 -18.44
CA LEU A 124 5.31 -9.50 -18.45
C LEU A 124 6.35 -9.97 -19.48
N LEU A 125 6.60 -11.27 -19.56
CA LEU A 125 7.50 -11.84 -20.56
C LEU A 125 7.00 -11.57 -21.98
N LYS A 126 5.72 -11.79 -22.23
CA LYS A 126 5.10 -11.62 -23.55
C LYS A 126 5.02 -10.16 -23.99
N GLN A 127 4.69 -9.23 -23.11
CA GLN A 127 4.44 -7.83 -23.45
C GLN A 127 5.67 -6.93 -23.31
N HIS A 128 6.56 -7.23 -22.36
CA HIS A 128 7.68 -6.38 -21.99
C HIS A 128 9.04 -7.06 -22.09
N GLY A 129 9.09 -8.35 -22.46
CA GLY A 129 10.33 -9.13 -22.48
C GLY A 129 10.99 -9.29 -21.09
N LEU A 130 10.25 -9.01 -20.01
CA LEU A 130 10.73 -9.08 -18.64
C LEU A 130 10.52 -10.49 -18.08
N ASP A 131 11.57 -11.30 -18.09
CA ASP A 131 11.58 -12.61 -17.40
C ASP A 131 12.07 -12.49 -15.95
N ASP A 132 12.74 -11.40 -15.59
CA ASP A 132 13.39 -11.20 -14.30
C ASP A 132 12.67 -10.17 -13.41
N TYR A 133 11.34 -10.31 -13.23
CA TYR A 133 10.59 -9.40 -12.35
C TYR A 133 10.91 -9.59 -10.86
N ILE A 134 11.33 -10.80 -10.45
CA ILE A 134 11.83 -11.05 -9.08
C ILE A 134 13.17 -10.35 -8.86
N GLY A 135 14.08 -10.43 -9.82
CA GLY A 135 15.34 -9.71 -9.75
C GLY A 135 15.14 -8.19 -9.77
N ALA A 136 14.17 -7.69 -10.54
CA ALA A 136 13.81 -6.27 -10.51
C ALA A 136 13.33 -5.84 -9.11
N MET A 137 12.46 -6.60 -8.47
CA MET A 137 12.01 -6.37 -7.09
C MET A 137 13.19 -6.38 -6.10
N LYS A 138 14.10 -7.36 -6.19
CA LYS A 138 15.29 -7.42 -5.33
C LYS A 138 16.22 -6.22 -5.53
N ARG A 139 16.48 -5.81 -6.79
CA ARG A 139 17.28 -4.61 -7.09
C ARG A 139 16.68 -3.36 -6.48
N TRP A 140 15.36 -3.25 -6.56
CA TRP A 140 14.62 -2.16 -5.95
C TRP A 140 14.77 -2.11 -4.43
N CYS A 141 14.46 -3.21 -3.75
CA CYS A 141 14.62 -3.31 -2.28
C CYS A 141 16.07 -3.06 -1.86
N SER A 142 17.06 -3.46 -2.69
CA SER A 142 18.48 -3.19 -2.43
C SER A 142 18.81 -1.69 -2.53
N ARG A 143 18.24 -0.95 -3.49
CA ARG A 143 18.43 0.52 -3.57
C ARG A 143 17.92 1.19 -2.30
N ARG A 144 16.73 0.82 -1.81
CA ARG A 144 16.18 1.34 -0.55
C ARG A 144 17.01 0.91 0.66
N GLY A 145 17.52 -0.33 0.64
CA GLY A 145 18.45 -0.82 1.66
C GLY A 145 19.73 0.02 1.78
N GLN A 146 20.31 0.40 0.65
CA GLN A 146 21.51 1.24 0.62
C GLN A 146 21.28 2.61 1.27
N GLU A 147 20.07 3.17 1.20
CA GLU A 147 19.73 4.46 1.81
C GLU A 147 19.79 4.43 3.34
N ILE A 148 19.62 3.26 3.96
CA ILE A 148 19.66 3.05 5.41
C ILE A 148 20.75 2.08 5.87
N GLY A 149 21.69 1.73 4.99
CA GLY A 149 22.85 0.91 5.31
C GLY A 149 22.56 -0.57 5.57
N VAL A 150 21.53 -1.14 4.90
CA VAL A 150 21.16 -2.56 4.97
C VAL A 150 21.14 -3.20 3.58
N ALA A 151 21.02 -4.53 3.49
CA ALA A 151 21.02 -5.21 2.21
C ALA A 151 19.73 -4.94 1.41
N TYR A 152 18.58 -4.98 2.08
CA TYR A 152 17.27 -4.77 1.48
C TYR A 152 16.34 -4.01 2.42
N ALA A 153 15.57 -3.06 1.89
CA ALA A 153 14.52 -2.37 2.65
C ALA A 153 13.24 -2.19 1.83
N GLU A 154 12.13 -2.02 2.53
CA GLU A 154 10.89 -1.48 2.01
C GLU A 154 10.70 -0.05 2.50
N ALA A 155 10.16 0.79 1.63
CA ALA A 155 9.92 2.20 1.92
C ALA A 155 8.42 2.49 1.99
N PHE A 156 8.05 3.38 2.91
CA PHE A 156 6.67 3.80 3.12
C PHE A 156 6.59 5.32 3.27
N ARG A 157 5.45 5.88 2.84
CA ARG A 157 5.13 7.29 3.03
C ARG A 157 3.88 7.43 3.89
N GLN A 158 4.04 7.97 5.11
CA GLN A 158 2.93 8.15 6.04
C GLN A 158 2.03 9.29 5.58
N HIS A 159 0.73 9.10 5.64
CA HIS A 159 -0.25 10.18 5.53
C HIS A 159 -0.29 10.97 6.83
N ARG A 160 0.19 12.22 6.81
CA ARG A 160 0.25 13.11 7.98
C ARG A 160 -0.78 14.24 7.95
N GLY A 161 -1.65 14.22 6.93
CA GLY A 161 -2.74 15.20 6.82
C GLY A 161 -3.84 14.96 7.85
N HIS A 162 -4.49 16.03 8.32
CA HIS A 162 -5.64 15.93 9.23
C HIS A 162 -6.73 15.03 8.62
N PRO A 163 -7.38 14.14 9.41
CA PRO A 163 -7.26 13.91 10.86
C PRO A 163 -6.39 12.69 11.24
N HIS A 164 -5.51 12.23 10.35
CA HIS A 164 -4.69 11.04 10.59
C HIS A 164 -3.66 11.26 11.70
N PRO A 165 -3.35 10.20 12.52
CA PRO A 165 -2.25 10.25 13.46
C PRO A 165 -0.91 10.48 12.75
N THR A 166 -0.04 11.30 13.35
CA THR A 166 1.23 11.73 12.73
C THR A 166 2.47 11.05 13.30
N ARG A 167 2.34 10.30 14.41
CA ARG A 167 3.44 9.50 14.97
C ARG A 167 3.85 8.42 13.96
N ASP A 168 5.13 8.15 13.82
CA ASP A 168 5.63 7.10 12.91
C ASP A 168 5.52 5.71 13.54
N LEU A 169 4.34 5.11 13.44
CA LEU A 169 4.07 3.79 14.03
C LEU A 169 4.89 2.68 13.37
N ILE A 170 5.07 2.70 12.03
CA ILE A 170 5.89 1.68 11.34
C ILE A 170 7.35 1.80 11.78
N GLY A 171 7.89 3.01 11.82
CA GLY A 171 9.25 3.24 12.28
C GLY A 171 9.48 2.76 13.73
N GLU A 172 8.50 2.96 14.62
CA GLU A 172 8.58 2.48 16.01
C GLU A 172 8.49 0.95 16.14
N LEU A 173 7.67 0.29 15.32
CA LEU A 173 7.47 -1.17 15.39
C LEU A 173 8.57 -1.96 14.70
N PHE A 174 9.09 -1.46 13.58
CA PHE A 174 9.98 -2.20 12.68
C PHE A 174 11.25 -1.45 12.29
N GLY A 175 11.37 -0.15 12.64
CA GLY A 175 12.58 0.62 12.42
C GLY A 175 13.73 0.14 13.31
N LYS A 176 14.96 0.25 12.83
CA LYS A 176 16.12 0.07 13.76
C LYS A 176 16.09 1.21 14.75
N PRO A 177 16.27 0.93 16.08
CA PRO A 177 16.55 2.00 17.00
C PRO A 177 17.81 2.72 16.52
N GLY A 178 17.68 4.04 16.30
CA GLY A 178 18.77 4.92 15.89
C GLY A 178 19.87 5.01 16.93
#